data_e4ec758e38360b064a5f2b07e6650da9
#
_entry.id   e4ec758e38360b064a5f2b07e6650da9
#
_cell.length_a   1.000
_cell.length_b   1.000
_cell.length_c   1.000
_cell.angle_alpha   90.00
_cell.angle_beta   90.00
_cell.angle_gamma   90.00
#
_symmetry.space_group_name_H-M   'P 1'
#
loop_
_entity.id
_entity.type
_entity.pdbx_description
1 polymer ?
#
loop_
_entity_poly.entity_id
_entity_poly.type
_entity_poly.pdbx_seq_one_letter_code
_entity_poly.pdbx_strand_id
1 'polypeptide(L)'
;MESNHVKMISGGKCMNNNEINAAWFINKYHCNPESIKVVMINEAVPEDVKDDFYVPDSSYSQSIIGLFSNAGILCDMQELLEKGIYVCNAVKTPKEQSAIPLVQIKDSLDELEAELALFDNLKVIMLMGDVARKAFNMIAKKQTGKNVIPSGSTYKLRHNEYYYHDIRVMLSYICTGGNLLIEKSKVTMISEDIQLMLSIIGDCHE
;
A
#
# COMPACT_ATOMS: atom_id res chain seq x y z
N MET A 1 -32.13 10.13 -18.17
CA MET A 1 -30.66 9.91 -18.10
C MET A 1 -30.13 10.81 -17.00
N GLU A 2 -30.14 10.33 -15.79
CA GLU A 2 -29.69 11.08 -14.61
C GLU A 2 -28.22 10.79 -14.42
N SER A 3 -27.39 11.84 -14.51
CA SER A 3 -25.99 11.80 -14.19
C SER A 3 -25.85 11.76 -12.67
N ASN A 4 -25.54 10.61 -12.12
CA ASN A 4 -25.17 10.49 -10.71
C ASN A 4 -23.84 11.21 -10.48
N HIS A 5 -23.93 12.48 -10.11
CA HIS A 5 -22.83 13.22 -9.50
C HIS A 5 -22.68 12.72 -8.06
N VAL A 6 -21.79 11.78 -7.85
CA VAL A 6 -21.35 11.44 -6.51
C VAL A 6 -20.52 12.62 -5.99
N LYS A 7 -21.15 13.47 -5.18
CA LYS A 7 -20.44 14.48 -4.39
C LYS A 7 -19.79 13.78 -3.20
N MET A 8 -18.53 13.47 -3.29
CA MET A 8 -17.74 13.19 -2.09
C MET A 8 -17.25 14.51 -1.53
N ILE A 9 -17.70 14.82 -0.34
CA ILE A 9 -17.28 16.02 0.39
C ILE A 9 -16.11 15.63 1.27
N SER A 10 -14.92 15.92 0.81
CA SER A 10 -13.76 16.08 1.66
C SER A 10 -13.23 17.48 1.38
N GLY A 11 -13.46 18.40 2.31
CA GLY A 11 -12.76 19.69 2.42
C GLY A 11 -12.64 20.58 1.17
N GLY A 12 -13.68 20.72 0.34
CA GLY A 12 -13.75 21.79 -0.68
C GLY A 12 -12.75 21.74 -1.85
N LYS A 13 -12.03 20.65 -2.04
CA LYS A 13 -11.08 20.45 -3.13
C LYS A 13 -11.74 19.73 -4.31
N CYS A 14 -11.66 20.29 -5.52
CA CYS A 14 -12.07 19.58 -6.74
C CYS A 14 -11.08 18.42 -6.98
N MET A 15 -11.58 17.19 -6.97
CA MET A 15 -10.77 16.01 -7.27
C MET A 15 -10.44 15.96 -8.77
N ASN A 16 -9.21 15.60 -9.12
CA ASN A 16 -8.81 15.34 -10.50
C ASN A 16 -9.26 13.93 -10.95
N ASN A 17 -9.06 13.57 -12.22
CA ASN A 17 -9.48 12.27 -12.75
C ASN A 17 -8.81 11.09 -12.04
N ASN A 18 -7.58 11.26 -11.52
CA ASN A 18 -6.85 10.21 -10.81
C ASN A 18 -7.39 10.01 -9.39
N GLU A 19 -7.76 11.11 -8.72
CA GLU A 19 -8.47 11.07 -7.43
C GLU A 19 -9.84 10.37 -7.57
N ILE A 20 -10.54 10.60 -8.70
CA ILE A 20 -11.81 9.94 -9.01
C ILE A 20 -11.63 8.43 -9.18
N ASN A 21 -10.56 7.97 -9.82
CA ASN A 21 -10.29 6.54 -9.99
C ASN A 21 -10.00 5.83 -8.67
N ALA A 22 -9.17 6.42 -7.80
CA ALA A 22 -8.91 5.88 -6.47
C ALA A 22 -10.18 5.88 -5.60
N ALA A 23 -10.95 6.96 -5.62
CA ALA A 23 -12.23 7.05 -4.91
C ALA A 23 -13.28 6.05 -5.41
N TRP A 24 -13.33 5.79 -6.73
CA TRP A 24 -14.21 4.78 -7.30
C TRP A 24 -13.86 3.38 -6.79
N PHE A 25 -12.59 3.08 -6.70
CA PHE A 25 -12.07 1.82 -6.20
C PHE A 25 -12.42 1.60 -4.72
N ILE A 26 -12.21 2.62 -3.88
CA ILE A 26 -12.58 2.63 -2.47
C ILE A 26 -14.09 2.38 -2.30
N ASN A 27 -14.93 3.02 -3.10
CA ASN A 27 -16.37 2.83 -3.06
C ASN A 27 -16.82 1.42 -3.43
N LYS A 28 -16.14 0.77 -4.38
CA LYS A 28 -16.46 -0.59 -4.83
C LYS A 28 -16.34 -1.61 -3.69
N TYR A 29 -15.38 -1.40 -2.78
CA TYR A 29 -15.11 -2.28 -1.64
C TYR A 29 -15.65 -1.74 -0.31
N HIS A 30 -16.57 -0.79 -0.34
CA HIS A 30 -17.12 -0.16 0.87
C HIS A 30 -16.03 0.33 1.85
N CYS A 31 -14.91 0.79 1.32
CA CYS A 31 -13.83 1.36 2.10
C CYS A 31 -14.21 2.77 2.57
N ASN A 32 -14.21 2.99 3.88
CA ASN A 32 -14.28 4.32 4.45
C ASN A 32 -12.87 4.92 4.59
N PRO A 33 -12.48 5.95 3.82
CA PRO A 33 -11.15 6.55 3.91
C PRO A 33 -10.78 7.02 5.31
N GLU A 34 -11.74 7.50 6.10
CA GLU A 34 -11.50 7.95 7.47
C GLU A 34 -11.12 6.82 8.42
N SER A 35 -11.49 5.57 8.11
CA SER A 35 -11.12 4.39 8.91
C SER A 35 -9.73 3.88 8.63
N ILE A 36 -9.10 4.26 7.50
CA ILE A 36 -7.79 3.74 7.08
C ILE A 36 -6.69 4.32 7.95
N LYS A 37 -5.99 3.44 8.63
CA LYS A 37 -4.84 3.73 9.50
C LYS A 37 -3.53 3.26 8.91
N VAL A 38 -3.58 2.32 7.97
CA VAL A 38 -2.41 1.71 7.33
C VAL A 38 -2.57 1.72 5.82
N VAL A 39 -1.51 2.11 5.13
CA VAL A 39 -1.36 1.85 3.70
C VAL A 39 -0.15 0.95 3.48
N MET A 40 -0.37 -0.22 2.89
CA MET A 40 0.67 -1.11 2.41
C MET A 40 0.90 -0.84 0.92
N ILE A 41 2.09 -0.38 0.56
CA ILE A 41 2.42 -0.01 -0.82
C ILE A 41 3.27 -1.12 -1.44
N ASN A 42 2.70 -1.87 -2.38
CA ASN A 42 3.40 -2.85 -3.21
C ASN A 42 4.10 -2.17 -4.39
N GLU A 43 4.85 -2.92 -5.20
CA GLU A 43 5.67 -2.33 -6.27
C GLU A 43 4.85 -1.84 -7.47
N ALA A 44 4.07 -2.71 -8.11
CA ALA A 44 3.35 -2.36 -9.33
C ALA A 44 2.07 -3.19 -9.51
N VAL A 45 1.15 -2.65 -10.30
CA VAL A 45 -0.03 -3.35 -10.82
C VAL A 45 0.41 -4.61 -11.56
N PRO A 46 -0.33 -5.73 -11.45
CA PRO A 46 -0.03 -6.94 -12.21
C PRO A 46 -0.23 -6.74 -13.71
N GLU A 47 0.35 -7.61 -14.52
CA GLU A 47 0.18 -7.59 -15.98
C GLU A 47 -1.29 -7.82 -16.36
N ASP A 48 -1.95 -8.80 -15.74
CA ASP A 48 -3.41 -8.97 -15.85
C ASP A 48 -4.09 -8.29 -14.66
N VAL A 49 -4.93 -7.31 -14.93
CA VAL A 49 -5.71 -6.57 -13.91
C VAL A 49 -6.59 -7.48 -13.04
N LYS A 50 -6.90 -8.70 -13.51
CA LYS A 50 -7.62 -9.70 -12.72
C LYS A 50 -6.81 -10.27 -11.57
N ASP A 51 -5.51 -10.08 -11.59
CA ASP A 51 -4.59 -10.52 -10.53
C ASP A 51 -4.38 -9.49 -9.42
N ASP A 52 -5.00 -8.31 -9.51
CA ASP A 52 -4.80 -7.23 -8.54
C ASP A 52 -5.52 -7.48 -7.20
N PHE A 53 -5.11 -6.78 -6.14
CA PHE A 53 -5.49 -7.00 -4.74
C PHE A 53 -6.99 -7.07 -4.48
N TYR A 54 -7.79 -6.28 -5.18
CA TYR A 54 -9.22 -6.18 -4.92
C TYR A 54 -10.07 -6.90 -5.96
N VAL A 55 -9.48 -7.86 -6.63
CA VAL A 55 -10.23 -8.83 -7.43
C VAL A 55 -10.37 -10.10 -6.62
N PRO A 56 -11.60 -10.62 -6.43
CA PRO A 56 -11.82 -11.85 -5.68
C PRO A 56 -10.96 -12.99 -6.20
N ASP A 57 -10.34 -13.74 -5.27
CA ASP A 57 -9.49 -14.90 -5.55
C ASP A 57 -8.28 -14.63 -6.47
N SER A 58 -7.90 -13.36 -6.64
CA SER A 58 -6.73 -12.99 -7.42
C SER A 58 -5.41 -13.45 -6.77
N SER A 59 -4.37 -13.56 -7.56
CA SER A 59 -3.04 -13.97 -7.06
C SER A 59 -2.49 -12.97 -6.02
N TYR A 60 -2.75 -11.68 -6.19
CA TYR A 60 -2.31 -10.64 -5.26
C TYR A 60 -3.10 -10.66 -3.95
N SER A 61 -4.44 -10.78 -4.03
CA SER A 61 -5.28 -10.90 -2.83
C SER A 61 -4.92 -12.13 -2.01
N GLN A 62 -4.73 -13.29 -2.65
CA GLN A 62 -4.32 -14.53 -2.00
C GLN A 62 -2.95 -14.42 -1.33
N SER A 63 -2.00 -13.73 -1.96
CA SER A 63 -0.69 -13.48 -1.38
C SER A 63 -0.79 -12.66 -0.08
N ILE A 64 -1.54 -11.57 -0.08
CA ILE A 64 -1.73 -10.72 1.10
C ILE A 64 -2.46 -11.50 2.21
N ILE A 65 -3.58 -12.14 1.90
CA ILE A 65 -4.35 -12.94 2.86
C ILE A 65 -3.46 -14.02 3.49
N GLY A 66 -2.63 -14.71 2.68
CA GLY A 66 -1.68 -15.69 3.16
C GLY A 66 -0.63 -15.12 4.11
N LEU A 67 -0.13 -13.91 3.87
CA LEU A 67 0.81 -13.23 4.77
C LEU A 67 0.16 -12.83 6.10
N PHE A 68 -1.07 -12.32 6.09
CA PHE A 68 -1.83 -12.03 7.30
C PHE A 68 -2.16 -13.30 8.08
N SER A 69 -2.53 -14.38 7.40
CA SER A 69 -2.73 -15.70 8.02
C SER A 69 -1.47 -16.20 8.73
N ASN A 70 -0.29 -16.05 8.11
CA ASN A 70 1.00 -16.38 8.73
C ASN A 70 1.32 -15.46 9.93
N ALA A 71 0.82 -14.23 9.94
CA ALA A 71 0.92 -13.33 11.08
C ALA A 71 -0.09 -13.63 12.20
N GLY A 72 -0.94 -14.64 12.03
CA GLY A 72 -1.95 -15.06 13.01
C GLY A 72 -3.33 -14.41 12.81
N ILE A 73 -3.56 -13.75 11.68
CA ILE A 73 -4.82 -13.05 11.38
C ILE A 73 -5.51 -13.69 10.19
N LEU A 74 -6.65 -14.32 10.46
CA LEU A 74 -7.53 -14.83 9.42
C LEU A 74 -8.49 -13.73 8.98
N CYS A 75 -8.38 -13.32 7.73
CA CYS A 75 -9.21 -12.27 7.14
C CYS A 75 -9.27 -12.41 5.62
N ASP A 76 -10.26 -11.78 5.02
CA ASP A 76 -10.31 -11.51 3.59
C ASP A 76 -9.93 -10.04 3.30
N MET A 77 -9.97 -9.63 2.03
CA MET A 77 -9.61 -8.26 1.62
C MET A 77 -10.61 -7.21 2.14
N GLN A 78 -11.89 -7.55 2.29
CA GLN A 78 -12.91 -6.66 2.84
C GLN A 78 -12.67 -6.46 4.35
N GLU A 79 -12.40 -7.53 5.07
CA GLU A 79 -12.09 -7.49 6.51
C GLU A 79 -10.79 -6.70 6.80
N LEU A 80 -9.79 -6.75 5.90
CA LEU A 80 -8.60 -5.90 6.00
C LEU A 80 -8.95 -4.41 5.91
N LEU A 81 -9.82 -4.04 4.96
CA LEU A 81 -10.30 -2.65 4.84
C LEU A 81 -11.08 -2.21 6.08
N GLU A 82 -11.93 -3.08 6.64
CA GLU A 82 -12.69 -2.82 7.87
C GLU A 82 -11.77 -2.65 9.10
N LYS A 83 -10.64 -3.34 9.13
CA LYS A 83 -9.56 -3.16 10.12
C LYS A 83 -8.74 -1.88 9.89
N GLY A 84 -9.01 -1.14 8.84
CA GLY A 84 -8.32 0.10 8.48
C GLY A 84 -6.99 -0.13 7.75
N ILE A 85 -6.84 -1.24 7.03
CA ILE A 85 -5.65 -1.59 6.26
C ILE A 85 -5.99 -1.55 4.77
N TYR A 86 -5.35 -0.64 4.06
CA TYR A 86 -5.48 -0.47 2.61
C TYR A 86 -4.20 -0.93 1.92
N VAL A 87 -4.34 -1.63 0.79
CA VAL A 87 -3.20 -2.11 -0.01
C VAL A 87 -3.25 -1.47 -1.38
N CYS A 88 -2.14 -0.91 -1.84
CA CYS A 88 -2.05 -0.32 -3.18
C CYS A 88 -0.71 -0.63 -3.86
N ASN A 89 -0.59 -0.20 -5.11
CA ASN A 89 0.63 -0.33 -5.89
C ASN A 89 1.30 1.04 -6.07
N ALA A 90 2.63 1.09 -5.94
CA ALA A 90 3.41 2.32 -6.16
C ALA A 90 3.39 2.75 -7.63
N VAL A 91 3.48 1.79 -8.54
CA VAL A 91 3.41 2.01 -9.98
C VAL A 91 2.03 1.61 -10.49
N LYS A 92 1.36 2.57 -11.15
CA LYS A 92 -0.04 2.47 -11.55
C LYS A 92 -0.27 1.85 -12.94
N THR A 93 0.82 1.52 -13.61
CA THR A 93 0.80 0.82 -14.90
C THR A 93 1.31 -0.61 -14.75
N PRO A 94 0.85 -1.55 -15.58
CA PRO A 94 1.28 -2.94 -15.52
C PRO A 94 2.80 -3.10 -15.66
N LYS A 95 3.33 -4.09 -14.98
CA LYS A 95 4.73 -4.45 -15.05
C LYS A 95 5.00 -5.24 -16.33
N GLU A 96 5.65 -4.62 -17.30
CA GLU A 96 6.00 -5.23 -18.59
C GLU A 96 7.33 -6.00 -18.57
N GLN A 97 8.20 -5.73 -17.61
CA GLN A 97 9.54 -6.29 -17.51
C GLN A 97 9.88 -6.73 -16.09
N SER A 98 10.90 -7.55 -15.93
CA SER A 98 11.37 -8.01 -14.62
C SER A 98 11.80 -6.85 -13.70
N ALA A 99 12.37 -5.77 -14.26
CA ALA A 99 12.72 -4.55 -13.54
C ALA A 99 11.80 -3.40 -13.97
N ILE A 100 11.31 -2.61 -13.01
CA ILE A 100 10.45 -1.46 -13.26
C ILE A 100 11.34 -0.25 -13.58
N PRO A 101 11.21 0.36 -14.77
CA PRO A 101 11.98 1.53 -15.14
C PRO A 101 11.70 2.74 -14.26
N LEU A 102 12.70 3.58 -14.02
CA LEU A 102 12.55 4.78 -13.18
C LEU A 102 11.51 5.76 -13.76
N VAL A 103 11.36 5.83 -15.08
CA VAL A 103 10.34 6.67 -15.72
C VAL A 103 8.94 6.24 -15.30
N GLN A 104 8.65 4.94 -15.32
CA GLN A 104 7.35 4.39 -14.95
C GLN A 104 7.01 4.67 -13.47
N ILE A 105 8.03 4.63 -12.59
CA ILE A 105 7.87 5.05 -11.19
C ILE A 105 7.50 6.53 -11.13
N LYS A 106 8.22 7.40 -11.86
CA LYS A 106 7.98 8.85 -11.86
C LYS A 106 6.59 9.22 -12.38
N ASP A 107 6.15 8.57 -13.44
CA ASP A 107 4.86 8.82 -14.08
C ASP A 107 3.68 8.45 -13.16
N SER A 108 3.91 7.57 -12.19
CA SER A 108 2.89 7.12 -11.22
C SER A 108 2.87 7.94 -9.91
N LEU A 109 3.83 8.86 -9.68
CA LEU A 109 3.99 9.53 -8.38
C LEU A 109 2.80 10.42 -8.03
N ASP A 110 2.29 11.19 -8.97
CA ASP A 110 1.20 12.13 -8.70
C ASP A 110 -0.10 11.38 -8.36
N GLU A 111 -0.33 10.21 -9.00
CA GLU A 111 -1.47 9.35 -8.68
C GLU A 111 -1.31 8.69 -7.31
N LEU A 112 -0.12 8.18 -6.98
CA LEU A 112 0.16 7.61 -5.66
C LEU A 112 0.04 8.67 -4.55
N GLU A 113 0.56 9.89 -4.79
CA GLU A 113 0.46 11.01 -3.83
C GLU A 113 -1.01 11.40 -3.59
N ALA A 114 -1.81 11.48 -4.66
CA ALA A 114 -3.24 11.76 -4.58
C ALA A 114 -4.01 10.65 -3.82
N GLU A 115 -3.68 9.39 -4.05
CA GLU A 115 -4.27 8.25 -3.35
C GLU A 115 -3.95 8.27 -1.86
N LEU A 116 -2.70 8.52 -1.47
CA LEU A 116 -2.31 8.64 -0.07
C LEU A 116 -3.00 9.81 0.64
N ALA A 117 -3.26 10.89 -0.08
CA ALA A 117 -3.95 12.08 0.45
C ALA A 117 -5.45 11.87 0.75
N LEU A 118 -6.02 10.71 0.38
CA LEU A 118 -7.40 10.35 0.75
C LEU A 118 -7.53 9.94 2.22
N PHE A 119 -6.45 9.58 2.89
CA PHE A 119 -6.46 8.95 4.20
C PHE A 119 -5.90 9.90 5.28
N ASP A 120 -6.79 10.66 5.91
CA ASP A 120 -6.41 11.67 6.92
C ASP A 120 -5.94 11.06 8.26
N ASN A 121 -6.27 9.80 8.53
CA ASN A 121 -6.00 9.12 9.80
C ASN A 121 -4.84 8.12 9.72
N LEU A 122 -3.95 8.23 8.71
CA LEU A 122 -2.82 7.34 8.56
C LEU A 122 -1.88 7.38 9.77
N LYS A 123 -1.55 6.20 10.27
CA LYS A 123 -0.54 5.97 11.31
C LYS A 123 0.69 5.25 10.78
N VAL A 124 0.48 4.39 9.78
CA VAL A 124 1.56 3.56 9.22
C VAL A 124 1.50 3.56 7.70
N ILE A 125 2.65 3.72 7.06
CA ILE A 125 2.90 3.41 5.66
C ILE A 125 3.92 2.29 5.61
N MET A 126 3.55 1.11 5.07
CA MET A 126 4.43 -0.03 4.90
C MET A 126 4.86 -0.16 3.45
N LEU A 127 6.16 -0.06 3.20
CA LEU A 127 6.76 -0.10 1.87
C LEU A 127 7.21 -1.52 1.54
N MET A 128 6.50 -2.16 0.62
CA MET A 128 6.70 -3.56 0.25
C MET A 128 7.63 -3.68 -0.96
N GLY A 129 8.94 -3.59 -0.69
CA GLY A 129 9.97 -3.71 -1.71
C GLY A 129 10.64 -2.39 -2.12
N ASP A 130 11.63 -2.51 -3.00
CA ASP A 130 12.52 -1.39 -3.37
C ASP A 130 11.83 -0.34 -4.25
N VAL A 131 10.89 -0.73 -5.09
CA VAL A 131 10.15 0.19 -5.96
C VAL A 131 9.22 1.06 -5.13
N ALA A 132 8.48 0.47 -4.18
CA ALA A 132 7.64 1.20 -3.25
C ALA A 132 8.48 2.19 -2.42
N ARG A 133 9.65 1.76 -1.92
CA ARG A 133 10.60 2.64 -1.21
C ARG A 133 11.08 3.80 -2.06
N LYS A 134 11.44 3.56 -3.33
CA LYS A 134 11.88 4.61 -4.25
C LYS A 134 10.77 5.62 -4.52
N ALA A 135 9.57 5.13 -4.86
CA ALA A 135 8.42 5.98 -5.14
C ALA A 135 8.07 6.87 -3.93
N PHE A 136 7.94 6.28 -2.76
CA PHE A 136 7.63 7.02 -1.53
C PHE A 136 8.73 8.04 -1.17
N ASN A 137 10.00 7.67 -1.25
CA ASN A 137 11.10 8.60 -1.03
C ASN A 137 11.10 9.77 -2.01
N MET A 138 10.67 9.59 -3.25
CA MET A 138 10.55 10.68 -4.23
C MET A 138 9.44 11.65 -3.83
N ILE A 139 8.27 11.15 -3.39
CA ILE A 139 7.18 11.96 -2.86
C ILE A 139 7.66 12.74 -1.62
N ALA A 140 8.22 12.04 -0.65
CA ALA A 140 8.69 12.65 0.58
C ALA A 140 9.78 13.71 0.33
N LYS A 141 10.73 13.43 -0.57
CA LYS A 141 11.79 14.38 -0.92
C LYS A 141 11.25 15.64 -1.61
N LYS A 142 10.21 15.51 -2.45
CA LYS A 142 9.54 16.66 -3.09
C LYS A 142 8.98 17.63 -2.03
N GLN A 143 8.47 17.09 -0.93
CA GLN A 143 7.83 17.89 0.13
C GLN A 143 8.79 18.34 1.25
N THR A 144 9.73 17.46 1.66
CA THR A 144 10.59 17.68 2.84
C THR A 144 12.06 17.98 2.50
N GLY A 145 12.45 17.87 1.24
CA GLY A 145 13.83 18.03 0.77
C GLY A 145 14.74 16.82 0.98
N LYS A 146 14.31 15.78 1.69
CA LYS A 146 15.14 14.60 2.02
C LYS A 146 14.37 13.29 1.89
N ASN A 147 15.10 12.20 1.70
CA ASN A 147 14.52 10.86 1.77
C ASN A 147 14.15 10.51 3.22
N VAL A 148 13.02 9.81 3.40
CA VAL A 148 12.63 9.23 4.69
C VAL A 148 13.45 7.99 4.98
N ILE A 149 13.56 7.10 3.99
CA ILE A 149 14.31 5.86 4.13
C ILE A 149 15.70 6.01 3.50
N PRO A 150 16.79 5.75 4.25
CA PRO A 150 18.14 5.82 3.71
C PRO A 150 18.42 4.69 2.72
N SER A 151 19.58 4.78 2.05
CA SER A 151 20.09 3.71 1.20
C SER A 151 20.55 2.52 2.04
N GLY A 152 20.25 1.31 1.59
CA GLY A 152 20.66 0.08 2.27
C GLY A 152 19.71 -1.08 1.94
N SER A 153 20.07 -2.28 2.37
CA SER A 153 19.22 -3.45 2.19
C SER A 153 18.03 -3.42 3.16
N THR A 154 16.88 -3.87 2.70
CA THR A 154 15.67 -4.01 3.53
C THR A 154 15.97 -4.78 4.81
N TYR A 155 16.74 -5.87 4.74
CA TYR A 155 17.13 -6.66 5.91
C TYR A 155 17.78 -5.84 7.03
N LYS A 156 18.67 -4.90 6.69
CA LYS A 156 19.36 -4.04 7.69
C LYS A 156 18.50 -2.89 8.20
N LEU A 157 17.56 -2.44 7.37
CA LEU A 157 16.80 -1.21 7.63
C LEU A 157 15.43 -1.46 8.24
N ARG A 158 14.83 -2.66 8.05
CA ARG A 158 13.43 -2.94 8.44
C ARG A 158 13.13 -2.78 9.94
N HIS A 159 14.12 -2.92 10.79
CA HIS A 159 13.92 -2.80 12.24
C HIS A 159 14.13 -1.38 12.78
N ASN A 160 14.57 -0.44 11.92
CA ASN A 160 14.76 0.94 12.33
C ASN A 160 13.44 1.72 12.28
N GLU A 161 13.39 2.80 13.03
CA GLU A 161 12.25 3.69 13.07
C GLU A 161 12.43 4.85 12.11
N TYR A 162 11.47 4.98 11.18
CA TYR A 162 11.40 6.08 10.24
C TYR A 162 10.03 6.74 10.34
N TYR A 163 10.00 8.05 10.15
CA TYR A 163 8.78 8.83 10.21
C TYR A 163 8.72 9.82 9.04
N TYR A 164 7.52 9.97 8.52
CA TYR A 164 7.15 11.00 7.57
C TYR A 164 6.02 11.82 8.19
N HIS A 165 6.35 13.04 8.65
CA HIS A 165 5.55 13.74 9.66
C HIS A 165 5.33 12.82 10.87
N ASP A 166 4.09 12.64 11.30
CA ASP A 166 3.76 11.76 12.44
C ASP A 166 3.42 10.32 12.03
N ILE A 167 3.57 9.99 10.74
CA ILE A 167 3.26 8.67 10.19
C ILE A 167 4.50 7.78 10.27
N ARG A 168 4.39 6.63 10.90
CA ARG A 168 5.43 5.60 10.90
C ARG A 168 5.64 5.03 9.51
N VAL A 169 6.86 5.05 9.00
CA VAL A 169 7.20 4.43 7.72
C VAL A 169 7.99 3.16 7.97
N MET A 170 7.45 2.03 7.53
CA MET A 170 8.04 0.70 7.70
C MET A 170 8.54 0.17 6.37
N LEU A 171 9.63 -0.59 6.41
CA LEU A 171 10.14 -1.34 5.27
C LEU A 171 9.80 -2.81 5.43
N SER A 172 9.37 -3.43 4.34
CA SER A 172 9.22 -4.87 4.24
C SER A 172 9.61 -5.36 2.83
N TYR A 173 9.38 -6.63 2.55
CA TYR A 173 9.66 -7.24 1.26
C TYR A 173 8.42 -7.21 0.37
N ILE A 174 8.62 -7.44 -0.94
CA ILE A 174 7.52 -7.55 -1.91
C ILE A 174 6.52 -8.59 -1.41
N CYS A 175 5.24 -8.21 -1.40
CA CYS A 175 4.16 -9.06 -0.91
C CYS A 175 3.46 -9.86 -2.02
N THR A 176 3.94 -9.79 -3.25
CA THR A 176 3.38 -10.46 -4.42
C THR A 176 4.46 -11.19 -5.22
N GLY A 177 4.05 -12.10 -6.07
CA GLY A 177 4.92 -12.86 -6.96
C GLY A 177 4.94 -14.35 -6.67
N GLY A 178 5.05 -15.16 -7.71
CA GLY A 178 4.93 -16.62 -7.65
C GLY A 178 5.94 -17.35 -6.75
N ASN A 179 7.04 -16.70 -6.40
CA ASN A 179 8.08 -17.27 -5.54
C ASN A 179 7.98 -16.84 -4.07
N LEU A 180 7.06 -15.93 -3.73
CA LEU A 180 6.96 -15.41 -2.37
C LEU A 180 6.74 -16.53 -1.33
N LEU A 181 5.79 -17.40 -1.57
CA LEU A 181 5.44 -18.48 -0.63
C LEU A 181 6.51 -19.57 -0.53
N ILE A 182 7.44 -19.63 -1.49
CA ILE A 182 8.57 -20.57 -1.49
C ILE A 182 9.72 -20.03 -0.62
N GLU A 183 9.87 -18.72 -0.54
CA GLU A 183 10.91 -18.06 0.26
C GLU A 183 10.48 -17.91 1.74
N LYS A 184 10.41 -19.03 2.47
CA LYS A 184 9.93 -19.07 3.86
C LYS A 184 10.51 -18.00 4.79
N SER A 185 11.79 -17.68 4.64
CA SER A 185 12.44 -16.62 5.43
C SER A 185 11.85 -15.22 5.18
N LYS A 186 11.49 -14.91 3.94
CA LYS A 186 10.82 -13.63 3.62
C LYS A 186 9.41 -13.61 4.16
N VAL A 187 8.65 -14.71 4.02
CA VAL A 187 7.30 -14.85 4.59
C VAL A 187 7.35 -14.58 6.09
N THR A 188 8.27 -15.21 6.82
CA THR A 188 8.44 -14.96 8.25
C THR A 188 8.72 -13.51 8.57
N MET A 189 9.67 -12.88 7.86
CA MET A 189 10.02 -11.47 8.09
C MET A 189 8.85 -10.52 7.78
N ILE A 190 8.09 -10.77 6.70
CA ILE A 190 6.90 -9.98 6.38
C ILE A 190 5.83 -10.15 7.46
N SER A 191 5.63 -11.37 7.94
CA SER A 191 4.66 -11.64 9.02
C SER A 191 5.03 -10.94 10.33
N GLU A 192 6.32 -10.88 10.69
CA GLU A 192 6.82 -10.09 11.82
C GLU A 192 6.55 -8.59 11.61
N ASP A 193 6.78 -8.07 10.40
CA ASP A 193 6.51 -6.67 10.07
C ASP A 193 5.02 -6.35 10.16
N ILE A 194 4.14 -7.27 9.72
CA ILE A 194 2.68 -7.15 9.85
C ILE A 194 2.28 -7.14 11.33
N GLN A 195 2.81 -8.02 12.17
CA GLN A 195 2.52 -8.05 13.60
C GLN A 195 2.94 -6.72 14.27
N LEU A 196 4.12 -6.20 13.93
CA LEU A 196 4.57 -4.90 14.42
C LEU A 196 3.64 -3.77 13.95
N MET A 197 3.25 -3.75 12.70
CA MET A 197 2.32 -2.78 12.13
C MET A 197 0.98 -2.78 12.89
N LEU A 198 0.42 -3.95 13.15
CA LEU A 198 -0.84 -4.11 13.90
C LEU A 198 -0.70 -3.61 15.34
N SER A 199 0.43 -3.86 15.99
CA SER A 199 0.69 -3.35 17.34
C SER A 199 0.69 -1.82 17.40
N ILE A 200 1.19 -1.15 16.35
CA ILE A 200 1.22 0.32 16.26
C ILE A 200 -0.19 0.91 16.14
N ILE A 201 -1.09 0.26 15.44
CA ILE A 201 -2.47 0.75 15.26
C ILE A 201 -3.42 0.31 16.38
N GLY A 202 -2.94 -0.49 17.35
CA GLY A 202 -3.72 -0.96 18.48
C GLY A 202 -4.64 -2.14 18.16
N ASP A 203 -4.34 -2.91 17.11
CA ASP A 203 -5.11 -4.09 16.68
C ASP A 203 -4.40 -5.39 17.12
N CYS A 204 -3.78 -5.38 18.30
CA CYS A 204 -3.25 -6.60 18.92
C CYS A 204 -4.43 -7.39 19.46
N HIS A 205 -4.63 -8.59 18.96
CA HIS A 205 -5.51 -9.58 19.62
C HIS A 205 -4.89 -9.92 20.98
N GLU A 206 -5.62 -9.61 22.07
CA GLU A 206 -5.39 -10.21 23.37
C GLU A 206 -5.74 -11.70 23.34
#